data_43035565445ba84644c4eae3117e6494
#
_entry.id   43035565445ba84644c4eae3117e6494
#
_cell.length_a   1.000
_cell.length_b   1.000
_cell.length_c   1.000
_cell.angle_alpha   90.00
_cell.angle_beta   90.00
_cell.angle_gamma   90.00
#
_symmetry.space_group_name_H-M   'P 1'
#
loop_
_entity.id
_entity.type
_entity.pdbx_description
1 polymer ?
#
loop_
_entity_poly.entity_id
_entity_poly.type
_entity_poly.pdbx_seq_one_letter_code
_entity_poly.pdbx_strand_id
1 'polypeptide(L)'
;VRDEKKRTCRVCGAGLARPSRGRPAVYCSRSCQARAYRRRRQPLPEPGTPPASPPRDVRARQRRRIAEAVWRIAAGQGLDAASMRRIAVEAGVSLRVVQYHFESKHALLVDALRLLHEENERLARARIPYDMTDPCALLRAVLDEFLPLDEQRAFALRVFTAYYARSLTDPELAAVFLAAEQPLEHLVADIIGAGQAAGSTAPGIDRAHEADLLVSGAVGLGLDVVHERRSLAGVRTVLEYHLARIFPAEATGPGRGHVPGHRPSPPRQGPGTGP
;
A
#
# COMPACT_ATOMS: atom_id res chain seq x y z
N VAL A 1 7.34 -73.39 28.05
CA VAL A 1 7.57 -72.46 26.91
C VAL A 1 7.63 -71.07 27.50
N ARG A 2 8.83 -70.47 27.58
CA ARG A 2 8.99 -69.09 28.10
C ARG A 2 8.61 -68.12 27.02
N ASP A 3 7.61 -67.29 27.29
CA ASP A 3 7.10 -66.20 26.42
C ASP A 3 8.21 -65.15 26.20
N GLU A 4 8.83 -65.17 25.03
CA GLU A 4 9.87 -64.20 24.65
C GLU A 4 9.25 -62.86 24.31
N LYS A 5 9.13 -61.96 25.29
CA LYS A 5 8.68 -60.57 25.05
C LYS A 5 9.57 -59.87 24.01
N LYS A 6 9.05 -59.71 22.79
CA LYS A 6 9.69 -58.93 21.72
C LYS A 6 9.94 -57.50 22.19
N ARG A 7 11.19 -57.09 22.23
CA ARG A 7 11.58 -55.73 22.60
C ARG A 7 11.33 -54.78 21.46
N THR A 8 10.66 -53.65 21.72
CA THR A 8 10.34 -52.63 20.72
C THR A 8 10.88 -51.28 21.08
N CYS A 9 11.19 -50.46 20.07
CA CYS A 9 11.63 -49.06 20.23
C CYS A 9 10.57 -48.22 20.92
N ARG A 10 10.92 -47.53 22.00
CA ARG A 10 9.98 -46.67 22.77
C ARG A 10 9.41 -45.47 21.99
N VAL A 11 9.92 -45.17 20.80
CA VAL A 11 9.47 -44.02 19.99
C VAL A 11 8.66 -44.44 18.78
N CYS A 12 9.06 -45.47 18.05
CA CYS A 12 8.39 -45.86 16.80
C CYS A 12 7.81 -47.30 16.80
N GLY A 13 8.00 -48.07 17.90
CA GLY A 13 7.49 -49.43 18.00
C GLY A 13 8.28 -50.48 17.22
N ALA A 14 9.29 -50.11 16.45
CA ALA A 14 10.09 -51.06 15.67
C ALA A 14 10.81 -52.08 16.56
N GLY A 15 10.90 -53.35 16.12
CA GLY A 15 11.59 -54.39 16.83
C GLY A 15 13.09 -54.08 17.01
N LEU A 16 13.62 -54.39 18.20
CA LEU A 16 15.03 -54.17 18.54
C LEU A 16 15.77 -55.52 18.54
N ALA A 17 16.94 -55.58 17.85
CA ALA A 17 17.81 -56.74 17.87
C ALA A 17 18.44 -56.93 19.27
N ARG A 18 18.64 -58.18 19.67
CA ARG A 18 19.35 -58.50 20.91
C ARG A 18 20.88 -58.29 20.71
N PRO A 19 21.52 -57.44 21.51
CA PRO A 19 22.97 -57.34 21.45
C PRO A 19 23.60 -58.60 22.02
N SER A 20 24.67 -59.08 21.37
CA SER A 20 25.46 -60.22 21.85
C SER A 20 26.30 -59.87 23.09
N ARG A 21 26.61 -58.59 23.31
CA ARG A 21 27.30 -58.05 24.49
C ARG A 21 26.85 -56.58 24.72
N GLY A 22 26.79 -56.13 25.97
CA GLY A 22 26.52 -54.73 26.35
C GLY A 22 25.08 -54.42 26.76
N ARG A 23 24.82 -53.15 27.09
CA ARG A 23 23.51 -52.68 27.57
C ARG A 23 22.51 -52.71 26.41
N PRO A 24 21.30 -53.27 26.62
CA PRO A 24 20.32 -53.38 25.56
C PRO A 24 19.85 -51.99 25.03
N ALA A 25 19.75 -51.86 23.70
CA ALA A 25 19.22 -50.67 23.08
C ALA A 25 17.75 -50.45 23.43
N VAL A 26 17.39 -49.21 23.69
CA VAL A 26 16.01 -48.75 23.99
C VAL A 26 15.37 -48.10 22.77
N TYR A 27 16.18 -47.64 21.80
CA TYR A 27 15.80 -46.97 20.58
C TYR A 27 16.42 -47.65 19.36
N CYS A 28 15.69 -47.70 18.24
CA CYS A 28 16.17 -48.36 17.01
C CYS A 28 17.21 -47.52 16.24
N SER A 29 17.28 -46.19 16.50
CA SER A 29 18.19 -45.28 15.79
C SER A 29 18.51 -44.05 16.63
N ARG A 30 19.57 -43.32 16.22
CA ARG A 30 19.93 -42.01 16.81
C ARG A 30 18.79 -40.97 16.66
N SER A 31 18.01 -41.03 15.58
CA SER A 31 16.86 -40.15 15.36
C SER A 31 15.73 -40.40 16.38
N CYS A 32 15.45 -41.65 16.73
CA CYS A 32 14.52 -42.03 17.78
C CYS A 32 15.00 -41.60 19.17
N GLN A 33 16.30 -41.76 19.45
CA GLN A 33 16.93 -41.30 20.67
C GLN A 33 16.84 -39.79 20.83
N ALA A 34 17.12 -39.00 19.75
CA ALA A 34 17.03 -37.55 19.74
C ALA A 34 15.57 -37.07 19.89
N ARG A 35 14.59 -37.80 19.33
CA ARG A 35 13.17 -37.54 19.48
C ARG A 35 12.69 -37.75 20.90
N ALA A 36 13.15 -38.83 21.58
CA ALA A 36 12.87 -39.10 22.98
C ALA A 36 13.49 -38.06 23.91
N TYR A 37 14.73 -37.61 23.61
CA TYR A 37 15.41 -36.55 24.36
C TYR A 37 14.67 -35.22 24.25
N ARG A 38 14.24 -34.82 23.05
CA ARG A 38 13.41 -33.58 22.83
C ARG A 38 12.08 -33.66 23.57
N ARG A 39 11.38 -34.84 23.54
CA ARG A 39 10.13 -35.04 24.30
C ARG A 39 10.30 -34.89 25.82
N ARG A 40 11.45 -35.31 26.38
CA ARG A 40 11.70 -35.17 27.85
C ARG A 40 12.06 -33.75 28.26
N ARG A 41 12.56 -32.92 27.35
CA ARG A 41 12.90 -31.51 27.59
C ARG A 41 11.75 -30.54 27.30
N GLN A 42 10.72 -30.98 26.60
CA GLN A 42 9.48 -30.22 26.50
C GLN A 42 8.63 -30.57 27.72
N PRO A 43 8.21 -29.58 28.55
CA PRO A 43 7.17 -29.81 29.54
C PRO A 43 5.97 -30.45 28.84
N LEU A 44 5.45 -31.55 29.38
CA LEU A 44 4.22 -32.18 28.87
C LEU A 44 3.14 -31.10 28.97
N PRO A 45 2.44 -30.75 27.85
CA PRO A 45 1.23 -29.97 27.97
C PRO A 45 0.24 -30.80 28.83
N GLU A 46 -0.38 -30.18 29.79
CA GLU A 46 -1.47 -30.75 30.59
C GLU A 46 -2.47 -31.41 29.62
N PRO A 47 -2.98 -32.61 29.91
CA PRO A 47 -3.94 -33.27 29.04
C PRO A 47 -5.22 -32.45 28.97
N GLY A 48 -5.48 -31.80 27.86
CA GLY A 48 -6.72 -31.06 27.63
C GLY A 48 -6.60 -29.61 27.14
N THR A 49 -5.42 -29.01 27.17
CA THR A 49 -5.25 -27.65 26.64
C THR A 49 -4.67 -27.72 25.24
N PRO A 50 -5.41 -27.40 24.16
CA PRO A 50 -4.82 -27.18 22.85
C PRO A 50 -3.73 -26.10 23.00
N PRO A 51 -2.60 -26.18 22.24
CA PRO A 51 -1.56 -25.15 22.32
C PRO A 51 -2.24 -23.79 22.11
N ALA A 52 -2.15 -22.93 23.12
CA ALA A 52 -2.78 -21.62 23.08
C ALA A 52 -2.36 -20.95 21.78
N SER A 53 -3.34 -20.62 20.94
CA SER A 53 -3.09 -19.84 19.73
C SER A 53 -2.38 -18.57 20.15
N PRO A 54 -1.29 -18.15 19.49
CA PRO A 54 -0.60 -16.93 19.87
C PRO A 54 -1.60 -15.77 19.92
N PRO A 55 -1.44 -14.82 20.87
CA PRO A 55 -2.31 -13.67 21.00
C PRO A 55 -2.56 -13.02 19.64
N ARG A 56 -3.74 -12.48 19.39
CA ARG A 56 -4.13 -11.86 18.10
C ARG A 56 -3.06 -10.89 17.57
N ASP A 57 -2.48 -10.10 18.47
CA ASP A 57 -1.44 -9.13 18.14
C ASP A 57 -0.13 -9.77 17.62
N VAL A 58 0.24 -10.95 18.14
CA VAL A 58 1.42 -11.69 17.68
C VAL A 58 1.18 -12.24 16.28
N ARG A 59 -0.03 -12.75 16.02
CA ARG A 59 -0.41 -13.24 14.68
C ARG A 59 -0.44 -12.11 13.65
N ALA A 60 -1.03 -10.97 14.00
CA ALA A 60 -1.10 -9.80 13.13
C ALA A 60 0.30 -9.28 12.78
N ARG A 61 1.16 -9.11 13.78
CA ARG A 61 2.58 -8.70 13.56
C ARG A 61 3.32 -9.69 12.66
N GLN A 62 3.09 -10.97 12.82
CA GLN A 62 3.77 -11.99 12.01
C GLN A 62 3.28 -12.01 10.57
N ARG A 63 1.95 -11.86 10.35
CA ARG A 63 1.38 -11.68 9.01
C ARG A 63 1.95 -10.45 8.32
N ARG A 64 1.99 -9.31 8.99
CA ARG A 64 2.58 -8.07 8.49
C ARG A 64 4.05 -8.25 8.11
N ARG A 65 4.87 -8.85 8.98
CA ARG A 65 6.29 -9.13 8.69
C ARG A 65 6.48 -10.00 7.44
N ILE A 66 5.59 -10.99 7.23
CA ILE A 66 5.60 -11.83 6.03
C ILE A 66 5.18 -11.03 4.79
N ALA A 67 4.16 -10.17 4.89
CA ALA A 67 3.74 -9.28 3.81
C ALA A 67 4.84 -8.28 3.41
N GLU A 68 5.52 -7.68 4.37
CA GLU A 68 6.67 -6.79 4.13
C GLU A 68 7.81 -7.49 3.39
N ALA A 69 8.03 -8.78 3.65
CA ALA A 69 9.01 -9.58 2.89
C ALA A 69 8.56 -9.78 1.43
N VAL A 70 7.26 -9.97 1.19
CA VAL A 70 6.71 -10.00 -0.19
C VAL A 70 6.97 -8.68 -0.88
N TRP A 71 6.72 -7.55 -0.23
CA TRP A 71 6.92 -6.22 -0.81
C TRP A 71 8.39 -5.97 -1.17
N ARG A 72 9.33 -6.33 -0.29
CA ARG A 72 10.77 -6.19 -0.61
C ARG A 72 11.19 -7.02 -1.82
N ILE A 73 10.69 -8.25 -1.94
CA ILE A 73 10.95 -9.10 -3.11
C ILE A 73 10.32 -8.48 -4.36
N ALA A 74 9.06 -8.04 -4.27
CA ALA A 74 8.34 -7.45 -5.38
C ALA A 74 9.02 -6.18 -5.90
N ALA A 75 9.44 -5.28 -5.00
CA ALA A 75 10.11 -4.02 -5.37
C ALA A 75 11.47 -4.23 -6.05
N GLY A 76 12.23 -5.27 -5.65
CA GLY A 76 13.58 -5.47 -6.14
C GLY A 76 13.69 -6.47 -7.29
N GLN A 77 12.75 -7.43 -7.43
CA GLN A 77 12.91 -8.58 -8.32
C GLN A 77 11.60 -8.99 -9.01
N GLY A 78 10.54 -8.23 -8.79
CA GLY A 78 9.21 -8.55 -9.31
C GLY A 78 8.49 -9.64 -8.49
N LEU A 79 7.18 -9.72 -8.70
CA LEU A 79 6.29 -10.58 -7.90
C LEU A 79 6.48 -12.07 -8.18
N ASP A 80 6.97 -12.43 -9.38
CA ASP A 80 7.22 -13.82 -9.76
C ASP A 80 8.36 -14.46 -8.95
N ALA A 81 9.33 -13.65 -8.52
CA ALA A 81 10.42 -14.09 -7.65
C ALA A 81 9.98 -14.47 -6.23
N ALA A 82 8.77 -14.08 -5.80
CA ALA A 82 8.23 -14.33 -4.47
C ALA A 82 7.75 -15.78 -4.32
N SER A 83 8.64 -16.73 -4.04
CA SER A 83 8.26 -18.09 -3.64
C SER A 83 8.06 -18.19 -2.11
N MET A 84 7.23 -19.12 -1.64
CA MET A 84 7.00 -19.35 -0.20
C MET A 84 8.30 -19.55 0.60
N ARG A 85 9.29 -20.24 0.02
CA ARG A 85 10.61 -20.45 0.65
C ARG A 85 11.39 -19.14 0.73
N ARG A 86 11.40 -18.37 -0.36
CA ARG A 86 12.10 -17.09 -0.42
C ARG A 86 11.50 -16.07 0.52
N ILE A 87 10.16 -15.98 0.55
CA ILE A 87 9.43 -15.13 1.49
C ILE A 87 9.77 -15.51 2.95
N ALA A 88 9.84 -16.80 3.27
CA ALA A 88 10.22 -17.26 4.60
C ALA A 88 11.64 -16.81 4.99
N VAL A 89 12.60 -16.93 4.08
CA VAL A 89 13.99 -16.46 4.28
C VAL A 89 14.02 -14.95 4.48
N GLU A 90 13.39 -14.20 3.59
CA GLU A 90 13.32 -12.74 3.62
C GLU A 90 12.63 -12.22 4.88
N ALA A 91 11.57 -12.90 5.33
CA ALA A 91 10.88 -12.58 6.58
C ALA A 91 11.63 -13.04 7.83
N GLY A 92 12.72 -13.81 7.71
CA GLY A 92 13.44 -14.37 8.85
C GLY A 92 12.60 -15.34 9.68
N VAL A 93 11.74 -16.14 9.02
CA VAL A 93 10.88 -17.13 9.65
C VAL A 93 11.04 -18.50 8.98
N SER A 94 10.58 -19.59 9.62
CA SER A 94 10.56 -20.88 8.94
C SER A 94 9.44 -20.96 7.89
N LEU A 95 9.65 -21.77 6.83
CA LEU A 95 8.61 -22.04 5.84
C LEU A 95 7.30 -22.53 6.49
N ARG A 96 7.41 -23.33 7.58
CA ARG A 96 6.25 -23.80 8.33
C ARG A 96 5.43 -22.67 8.95
N VAL A 97 6.09 -21.60 9.36
CA VAL A 97 5.39 -20.41 9.90
C VAL A 97 4.62 -19.71 8.78
N VAL A 98 5.21 -19.53 7.60
CA VAL A 98 4.48 -18.96 6.45
C VAL A 98 3.27 -19.81 6.08
N GLN A 99 3.45 -21.14 5.98
CA GLN A 99 2.37 -22.10 5.69
C GLN A 99 1.30 -22.20 6.80
N TYR A 100 1.63 -21.83 8.03
CA TYR A 100 0.66 -21.73 9.11
C TYR A 100 -0.28 -20.52 8.95
N HIS A 101 0.24 -19.41 8.41
CA HIS A 101 -0.53 -18.19 8.20
C HIS A 101 -1.27 -18.14 6.86
N PHE A 102 -0.75 -18.82 5.84
CA PHE A 102 -1.24 -18.74 4.46
C PHE A 102 -1.29 -20.13 3.82
N GLU A 103 -2.47 -20.50 3.34
CA GLU A 103 -2.71 -21.81 2.72
C GLU A 103 -1.98 -21.96 1.38
N SER A 104 -1.80 -20.85 0.66
CA SER A 104 -1.15 -20.83 -0.65
C SER A 104 -0.30 -19.58 -0.86
N LYS A 105 0.62 -19.63 -1.84
CA LYS A 105 1.33 -18.45 -2.32
C LYS A 105 0.35 -17.35 -2.76
N HIS A 106 -0.68 -17.74 -3.48
CA HIS A 106 -1.68 -16.82 -4.02
C HIS A 106 -2.42 -16.09 -2.90
N ALA A 107 -2.96 -16.82 -1.91
CA ALA A 107 -3.61 -16.21 -0.74
C ALA A 107 -2.69 -15.23 0.02
N LEU A 108 -1.39 -15.56 0.11
CA LEU A 108 -0.39 -14.65 0.68
C LEU A 108 -0.23 -13.37 -0.15
N LEU A 109 -0.17 -13.48 -1.49
CA LEU A 109 -0.03 -12.30 -2.35
C LEU A 109 -1.24 -11.39 -2.25
N VAL A 110 -2.46 -11.94 -2.25
CA VAL A 110 -3.71 -11.17 -2.09
C VAL A 110 -3.76 -10.46 -0.72
N ASP A 111 -3.39 -11.17 0.35
CA ASP A 111 -3.35 -10.58 1.69
C ASP A 111 -2.29 -9.48 1.82
N ALA A 112 -1.11 -9.71 1.24
CA ALA A 112 -0.04 -8.72 1.24
C ALA A 112 -0.41 -7.46 0.43
N LEU A 113 -1.19 -7.59 -0.66
CA LEU A 113 -1.70 -6.45 -1.40
C LEU A 113 -2.70 -5.62 -0.58
N ARG A 114 -3.63 -6.27 0.12
CA ARG A 114 -4.58 -5.58 1.02
C ARG A 114 -3.84 -4.80 2.12
N LEU A 115 -2.87 -5.44 2.76
CA LEU A 115 -2.04 -4.79 3.78
C LEU A 115 -1.20 -3.64 3.20
N LEU A 116 -0.79 -3.71 1.94
CA LEU A 116 -0.10 -2.61 1.26
C LEU A 116 -1.02 -1.39 1.11
N HIS A 117 -2.26 -1.60 0.66
CA HIS A 117 -3.24 -0.52 0.53
C HIS A 117 -3.53 0.12 1.88
N GLU A 118 -3.81 -0.68 2.92
CA GLU A 118 -4.03 -0.18 4.29
C GLU A 118 -2.84 0.65 4.80
N GLU A 119 -1.60 0.20 4.55
CA GLU A 119 -0.40 0.91 4.99
C GLU A 119 -0.19 2.21 4.22
N ASN A 120 -0.37 2.20 2.89
CA ASN A 120 -0.24 3.40 2.07
C ASN A 120 -1.29 4.44 2.46
N GLU A 121 -2.54 4.03 2.68
CA GLU A 121 -3.60 4.91 3.16
C GLU A 121 -3.28 5.50 4.54
N ARG A 122 -2.81 4.68 5.48
CA ARG A 122 -2.41 5.13 6.80
C ARG A 122 -1.29 6.17 6.74
N LEU A 123 -0.30 5.96 5.88
CA LEU A 123 0.83 6.87 5.70
C LEU A 123 0.41 8.17 5.02
N ALA A 124 -0.42 8.10 3.98
CA ALA A 124 -0.96 9.27 3.31
C ALA A 124 -1.79 10.13 4.29
N ARG A 125 -2.67 9.51 5.07
CA ARG A 125 -3.45 10.20 6.12
C ARG A 125 -2.57 10.88 7.17
N ALA A 126 -1.41 10.34 7.48
CA ALA A 126 -0.48 10.94 8.45
C ALA A 126 0.32 12.12 7.86
N ARG A 127 0.45 12.19 6.53
CA ARG A 127 1.23 13.23 5.83
C ARG A 127 0.39 14.35 5.28
N ILE A 128 -0.83 14.05 4.82
CA ILE A 128 -1.72 15.04 4.22
C ILE A 128 -2.39 15.84 5.34
N PRO A 129 -2.21 17.15 5.39
CA PRO A 129 -2.89 18.02 6.36
C PRO A 129 -4.34 18.28 5.90
N TYR A 130 -5.25 17.38 6.25
CA TYR A 130 -6.67 17.45 5.85
C TYR A 130 -7.43 18.65 6.43
N ASP A 131 -6.86 19.40 7.34
CA ASP A 131 -7.36 20.66 7.89
C ASP A 131 -7.04 21.90 7.01
N MET A 132 -6.37 21.70 5.88
CA MET A 132 -6.09 22.78 4.93
C MET A 132 -7.37 23.34 4.36
N THR A 133 -7.50 24.67 4.41
CA THR A 133 -8.64 25.41 3.83
C THR A 133 -8.45 25.75 2.36
N ASP A 134 -7.23 25.65 1.84
CA ASP A 134 -6.90 25.86 0.42
C ASP A 134 -7.03 24.54 -0.37
N PRO A 135 -8.06 24.41 -1.24
CA PRO A 135 -8.27 23.21 -2.03
C PRO A 135 -7.11 22.90 -2.99
N CYS A 136 -6.46 23.92 -3.55
CA CYS A 136 -5.31 23.73 -4.43
C CYS A 136 -4.11 23.12 -3.70
N ALA A 137 -3.81 23.64 -2.50
CA ALA A 137 -2.73 23.11 -1.67
C ALA A 137 -3.04 21.69 -1.16
N LEU A 138 -4.28 21.41 -0.79
CA LEU A 138 -4.71 20.06 -0.40
C LEU A 138 -4.59 19.08 -1.57
N LEU A 139 -5.06 19.45 -2.76
CA LEU A 139 -4.94 18.62 -3.95
C LEU A 139 -3.47 18.33 -4.29
N ARG A 140 -2.60 19.33 -4.21
CA ARG A 140 -1.15 19.16 -4.38
C ARG A 140 -0.60 18.12 -3.40
N ALA A 141 -0.95 18.21 -2.12
CA ALA A 141 -0.51 17.26 -1.09
C ALA A 141 -0.98 15.83 -1.37
N VAL A 142 -2.20 15.66 -1.89
CA VAL A 142 -2.73 14.36 -2.32
C VAL A 142 -1.94 13.81 -3.51
N LEU A 143 -1.69 14.61 -4.54
CA LEU A 143 -0.94 14.19 -5.74
C LEU A 143 0.53 13.88 -5.42
N ASP A 144 1.13 14.55 -4.46
CA ASP A 144 2.50 14.31 -3.98
C ASP A 144 2.66 12.90 -3.38
N GLU A 145 1.58 12.23 -2.92
CA GLU A 145 1.67 10.84 -2.43
C GLU A 145 1.94 9.82 -3.55
N PHE A 146 1.70 10.19 -4.82
CA PHE A 146 2.01 9.36 -6.00
C PHE A 146 3.39 9.63 -6.60
N LEU A 147 4.14 10.58 -6.04
CA LEU A 147 5.47 10.91 -6.51
C LEU A 147 6.53 10.27 -5.59
N PRO A 148 7.66 9.81 -6.12
CA PRO A 148 8.76 9.24 -5.34
C PRO A 148 9.59 10.35 -4.64
N LEU A 149 8.95 11.11 -3.75
CA LEU A 149 9.56 12.22 -3.02
C LEU A 149 10.58 11.75 -1.97
N ASP A 150 10.47 10.52 -1.55
CA ASP A 150 11.35 9.85 -0.61
C ASP A 150 11.45 8.35 -0.97
N GLU A 151 12.39 7.65 -0.31
CA GLU A 151 12.59 6.21 -0.54
C GLU A 151 11.34 5.38 -0.24
N GLN A 152 10.52 5.78 0.72
CA GLN A 152 9.32 5.05 1.11
C GLN A 152 8.25 5.12 0.02
N ARG A 153 8.00 6.33 -0.56
CA ARG A 153 7.07 6.50 -1.68
C ARG A 153 7.58 5.81 -2.95
N ALA A 154 8.88 5.94 -3.23
CA ALA A 154 9.50 5.23 -4.35
C ALA A 154 9.37 3.71 -4.22
N PHE A 155 9.57 3.17 -3.01
CA PHE A 155 9.36 1.76 -2.71
C PHE A 155 7.90 1.35 -2.91
N ALA A 156 6.95 2.09 -2.33
CA ALA A 156 5.51 1.81 -2.45
C ALA A 156 5.07 1.79 -3.92
N LEU A 157 5.54 2.73 -4.73
CA LEU A 157 5.22 2.82 -6.16
C LEU A 157 5.76 1.61 -6.95
N ARG A 158 6.99 1.14 -6.65
CA ARG A 158 7.54 -0.09 -7.26
C ARG A 158 6.72 -1.31 -6.91
N VAL A 159 6.36 -1.48 -5.63
CA VAL A 159 5.53 -2.61 -5.17
C VAL A 159 4.15 -2.56 -5.83
N PHE A 160 3.50 -1.40 -5.81
CA PHE A 160 2.20 -1.18 -6.45
C PHE A 160 2.24 -1.59 -7.93
N THR A 161 3.25 -1.13 -8.67
CA THR A 161 3.41 -1.44 -10.10
C THR A 161 3.58 -2.93 -10.35
N ALA A 162 4.36 -3.63 -9.52
CA ALA A 162 4.53 -5.08 -9.65
C ALA A 162 3.21 -5.83 -9.45
N TYR A 163 2.39 -5.41 -8.48
CA TYR A 163 1.06 -5.97 -8.26
C TYR A 163 0.07 -5.58 -9.35
N TYR A 164 0.07 -4.32 -9.79
CA TYR A 164 -0.81 -3.83 -10.83
C TYR A 164 -0.60 -4.59 -12.15
N ALA A 165 0.65 -4.73 -12.58
CA ALA A 165 0.98 -5.52 -13.76
C ALA A 165 0.49 -6.98 -13.65
N ARG A 166 0.63 -7.60 -12.49
CA ARG A 166 0.14 -8.96 -12.26
C ARG A 166 -1.38 -9.05 -12.24
N SER A 167 -2.07 -8.06 -11.71
CA SER A 167 -3.53 -8.02 -11.62
C SER A 167 -4.22 -8.04 -12.99
N LEU A 168 -3.55 -7.60 -14.05
CA LEU A 168 -4.09 -7.64 -15.42
C LEU A 168 -4.38 -9.06 -15.92
N THR A 169 -3.76 -10.08 -15.31
CA THR A 169 -3.92 -11.50 -15.66
C THR A 169 -4.34 -12.37 -14.47
N ASP A 170 -4.65 -11.77 -13.33
CA ASP A 170 -4.99 -12.47 -12.09
C ASP A 170 -6.27 -11.86 -11.48
N PRO A 171 -7.44 -12.51 -11.66
CA PRO A 171 -8.72 -11.95 -11.24
C PRO A 171 -8.85 -11.68 -9.74
N GLU A 172 -8.20 -12.48 -8.87
CA GLU A 172 -8.29 -12.26 -7.43
C GLU A 172 -7.46 -11.04 -7.00
N LEU A 173 -6.30 -10.80 -7.64
CA LEU A 173 -5.55 -9.57 -7.44
C LEU A 173 -6.28 -8.37 -8.04
N ALA A 174 -6.87 -8.52 -9.23
CA ALA A 174 -7.70 -7.47 -9.82
C ALA A 174 -8.86 -7.08 -8.90
N ALA A 175 -9.53 -8.05 -8.26
CA ALA A 175 -10.61 -7.79 -7.34
C ALA A 175 -10.20 -6.92 -6.14
N VAL A 176 -8.93 -6.96 -5.71
CA VAL A 176 -8.43 -6.08 -4.64
C VAL A 176 -8.33 -4.63 -5.11
N PHE A 177 -7.88 -4.40 -6.35
CA PHE A 177 -7.84 -3.04 -6.94
C PHE A 177 -9.23 -2.49 -7.23
N LEU A 178 -10.18 -3.37 -7.57
CA LEU A 178 -11.55 -3.00 -7.92
C LEU A 178 -12.52 -3.01 -6.72
N ALA A 179 -12.06 -3.41 -5.54
CA ALA A 179 -12.91 -3.55 -4.34
C ALA A 179 -13.49 -2.22 -3.83
N ALA A 180 -12.85 -1.11 -4.16
CA ALA A 180 -13.34 0.23 -3.86
C ALA A 180 -13.68 0.93 -5.18
N GLU A 181 -14.86 1.57 -5.25
CA GLU A 181 -15.30 2.37 -6.39
C GLU A 181 -14.48 3.67 -6.47
N GLN A 182 -13.24 3.59 -6.98
CA GLN A 182 -12.37 4.76 -7.24
C GLN A 182 -12.31 5.79 -6.09
N PRO A 183 -11.96 5.39 -4.85
CA PRO A 183 -12.07 6.26 -3.68
C PRO A 183 -11.15 7.48 -3.77
N LEU A 184 -10.07 7.38 -4.54
CA LEU A 184 -9.10 8.43 -4.72
C LEU A 184 -9.57 9.47 -5.74
N GLU A 185 -10.15 9.03 -6.85
CA GLU A 185 -10.77 9.90 -7.85
C GLU A 185 -11.94 10.66 -7.21
N HIS A 186 -12.75 10.01 -6.38
CA HIS A 186 -13.80 10.69 -5.61
C HIS A 186 -13.23 11.73 -4.65
N LEU A 187 -12.18 11.41 -3.89
CA LEU A 187 -11.52 12.38 -3.01
C LEU A 187 -11.00 13.59 -3.79
N VAL A 188 -10.35 13.39 -4.92
CA VAL A 188 -9.83 14.46 -5.78
C VAL A 188 -10.98 15.29 -6.35
N ALA A 189 -12.06 14.65 -6.83
CA ALA A 189 -13.25 15.33 -7.30
C ALA A 189 -13.93 16.17 -6.21
N ASP A 190 -13.97 15.68 -4.97
CA ASP A 190 -14.54 16.43 -3.83
C ASP A 190 -13.68 17.64 -3.45
N ILE A 191 -12.34 17.52 -3.52
CA ILE A 191 -11.44 18.67 -3.30
C ILE A 191 -11.65 19.73 -4.39
N ILE A 192 -11.76 19.33 -5.67
CA ILE A 192 -12.07 20.26 -6.76
C ILE A 192 -13.45 20.89 -6.55
N GLY A 193 -14.45 20.09 -6.14
CA GLY A 193 -15.79 20.56 -5.81
C GLY A 193 -15.83 21.59 -4.67
N ALA A 194 -15.00 21.41 -3.65
CA ALA A 194 -14.82 22.41 -2.59
C ALA A 194 -14.28 23.74 -3.15
N GLY A 195 -13.30 23.67 -4.07
CA GLY A 195 -12.79 24.83 -4.78
C GLY A 195 -13.86 25.52 -5.65
N GLN A 196 -14.72 24.75 -6.32
CA GLN A 196 -15.85 25.30 -7.08
C GLN A 196 -16.82 26.05 -6.17
N ALA A 197 -17.16 25.45 -5.03
CA ALA A 197 -18.04 26.09 -4.04
C ALA A 197 -17.43 27.39 -3.46
N ALA A 198 -16.10 27.43 -3.33
CA ALA A 198 -15.37 28.63 -2.90
C ALA A 198 -15.13 29.66 -4.02
N GLY A 199 -15.49 29.35 -5.28
CA GLY A 199 -15.24 30.21 -6.43
C GLY A 199 -13.76 30.31 -6.85
N SER A 200 -12.91 29.38 -6.41
CA SER A 200 -11.46 29.39 -6.66
C SER A 200 -11.05 28.57 -7.88
N THR A 201 -11.98 27.92 -8.58
CA THR A 201 -11.69 27.14 -9.79
C THR A 201 -12.01 27.93 -11.06
N ALA A 202 -11.36 27.57 -12.17
CA ALA A 202 -11.70 28.05 -13.49
C ALA A 202 -13.13 27.62 -13.87
N PRO A 203 -13.85 28.47 -14.68
CA PRO A 203 -15.19 28.11 -15.15
C PRO A 203 -15.13 26.90 -16.10
N GLY A 204 -16.16 26.04 -16.05
CA GLY A 204 -16.33 24.92 -16.96
C GLY A 204 -15.47 23.67 -16.60
N ILE A 205 -14.82 23.65 -15.46
CA ILE A 205 -14.10 22.46 -14.95
C ILE A 205 -15.11 21.36 -14.59
N ASP A 206 -14.97 20.20 -15.23
CA ASP A 206 -15.63 18.96 -14.80
C ASP A 206 -14.77 18.25 -13.78
N ARG A 207 -15.21 18.26 -12.53
CA ARG A 207 -14.42 17.72 -11.41
C ARG A 207 -14.15 16.22 -11.49
N ALA A 208 -15.04 15.44 -12.11
CA ALA A 208 -14.86 14.00 -12.23
C ALA A 208 -13.79 13.67 -13.29
N HIS A 209 -13.91 14.27 -14.48
CA HIS A 209 -12.93 14.08 -15.55
C HIS A 209 -11.53 14.59 -15.18
N GLU A 210 -11.44 15.73 -14.47
CA GLU A 210 -10.15 16.22 -13.98
C GLU A 210 -9.56 15.30 -12.91
N ALA A 211 -10.39 14.74 -12.02
CA ALA A 211 -9.92 13.77 -11.02
C ALA A 211 -9.33 12.51 -11.66
N ASP A 212 -10.04 11.91 -12.62
CA ASP A 212 -9.56 10.73 -13.37
C ASP A 212 -8.21 11.00 -14.04
N LEU A 213 -8.09 12.16 -14.71
CA LEU A 213 -6.87 12.54 -15.41
C LEU A 213 -5.72 12.81 -14.45
N LEU A 214 -5.96 13.53 -13.34
CA LEU A 214 -4.94 13.87 -12.36
C LEU A 214 -4.40 12.65 -11.63
N VAL A 215 -5.28 11.74 -11.18
CA VAL A 215 -4.86 10.52 -10.47
C VAL A 215 -4.05 9.62 -11.41
N SER A 216 -4.59 9.33 -12.61
CA SER A 216 -3.90 8.50 -13.60
C SER A 216 -2.57 9.14 -14.05
N GLY A 217 -2.59 10.46 -14.26
CA GLY A 217 -1.41 11.24 -14.65
C GLY A 217 -0.33 11.25 -13.57
N ALA A 218 -0.68 11.46 -12.29
CA ALA A 218 0.27 11.48 -11.18
C ALA A 218 0.97 10.12 -11.01
N VAL A 219 0.21 9.02 -11.08
CA VAL A 219 0.77 7.66 -11.05
C VAL A 219 1.75 7.44 -12.21
N GLY A 220 1.35 7.76 -13.44
CA GLY A 220 2.21 7.60 -14.62
C GLY A 220 3.47 8.47 -14.55
N LEU A 221 3.33 9.72 -14.14
CA LEU A 221 4.46 10.64 -13.96
C LEU A 221 5.41 10.20 -12.84
N GLY A 222 4.86 9.65 -11.74
CA GLY A 222 5.65 9.07 -10.66
C GLY A 222 6.50 7.89 -11.13
N LEU A 223 5.93 7.02 -11.98
CA LEU A 223 6.65 5.92 -12.62
C LEU A 223 7.76 6.42 -13.56
N ASP A 224 7.52 7.49 -14.32
CA ASP A 224 8.56 8.09 -15.17
C ASP A 224 9.77 8.55 -14.34
N VAL A 225 9.55 9.06 -13.11
CA VAL A 225 10.65 9.42 -12.20
C VAL A 225 11.38 8.17 -11.68
N VAL A 226 10.65 7.12 -11.28
CA VAL A 226 11.26 5.84 -10.83
C VAL A 226 12.09 5.19 -11.93
N HIS A 227 11.69 5.36 -13.21
CA HIS A 227 12.40 4.87 -14.39
C HIS A 227 13.49 5.84 -14.90
N GLU A 228 13.72 6.95 -14.21
CA GLU A 228 14.70 8.00 -14.60
C GLU A 228 14.43 8.63 -15.98
N ARG A 229 13.20 8.46 -16.52
CA ARG A 229 12.78 9.11 -17.76
C ARG A 229 12.57 10.60 -17.61
N ARG A 230 12.16 11.03 -16.42
CA ARG A 230 11.90 12.42 -16.04
C ARG A 230 12.51 12.74 -14.67
N SER A 231 12.95 13.97 -14.51
CA SER A 231 13.32 14.47 -13.18
C SER A 231 12.06 14.74 -12.34
N LEU A 232 12.17 14.57 -11.03
CA LEU A 232 11.10 14.92 -10.09
C LEU A 232 10.67 16.38 -10.23
N ALA A 233 11.64 17.30 -10.41
CA ALA A 233 11.35 18.72 -10.65
C ALA A 233 10.53 18.93 -11.91
N GLY A 234 10.86 18.26 -13.02
CA GLY A 234 10.10 18.33 -14.26
C GLY A 234 8.68 17.81 -14.13
N VAL A 235 8.48 16.71 -13.37
CA VAL A 235 7.14 16.17 -13.09
C VAL A 235 6.32 17.15 -12.24
N ARG A 236 6.91 17.74 -11.21
CA ARG A 236 6.24 18.76 -10.40
C ARG A 236 5.81 19.96 -11.25
N THR A 237 6.64 20.41 -12.18
CA THR A 237 6.26 21.50 -13.11
C THR A 237 5.03 21.15 -13.94
N VAL A 238 4.90 19.89 -14.40
CA VAL A 238 3.71 19.43 -15.12
C VAL A 238 2.48 19.45 -14.24
N LEU A 239 2.57 18.94 -13.01
CA LEU A 239 1.43 18.95 -12.07
C LEU A 239 1.02 20.38 -11.70
N GLU A 240 1.99 21.26 -11.41
CA GLU A 240 1.70 22.70 -11.12
C GLU A 240 1.02 23.39 -12.31
N TYR A 241 1.40 23.09 -13.53
CA TYR A 241 0.74 23.59 -14.72
C TYR A 241 -0.74 23.18 -14.77
N HIS A 242 -1.07 21.93 -14.45
CA HIS A 242 -2.46 21.47 -14.41
C HIS A 242 -3.23 22.06 -13.23
N LEU A 243 -2.61 22.12 -12.05
CA LEU A 243 -3.23 22.75 -10.87
C LEU A 243 -3.54 24.23 -11.13
N ALA A 244 -2.65 24.99 -11.77
CA ALA A 244 -2.89 26.39 -12.14
C ALA A 244 -4.02 26.57 -13.17
N ARG A 245 -4.31 25.56 -13.99
CA ARG A 245 -5.46 25.59 -14.91
C ARG A 245 -6.78 25.34 -14.17
N ILE A 246 -6.79 24.51 -13.17
CA ILE A 246 -7.97 24.21 -12.35
C ILE A 246 -8.23 25.34 -11.35
N PHE A 247 -7.16 25.80 -10.68
CA PHE A 247 -7.17 26.83 -9.67
C PHE A 247 -6.32 28.03 -10.14
N PRO A 248 -6.84 28.87 -11.05
CA PRO A 248 -6.10 30.02 -11.50
C PRO A 248 -5.87 30.96 -10.33
N ALA A 249 -4.63 31.47 -10.17
CA ALA A 249 -4.41 32.58 -9.27
C ALA A 249 -5.38 33.69 -9.64
N GLU A 250 -6.09 34.25 -8.67
CA GLU A 250 -6.95 35.41 -8.94
C GLU A 250 -6.12 36.41 -9.76
N ALA A 251 -6.52 36.64 -11.02
CA ALA A 251 -6.01 37.76 -11.75
C ALA A 251 -6.29 38.96 -10.85
N THR A 252 -5.25 39.51 -10.27
CA THR A 252 -5.32 40.81 -9.58
C THR A 252 -5.89 41.73 -10.62
N GLY A 253 -7.25 41.86 -10.62
CA GLY A 253 -7.98 42.65 -11.60
C GLY A 253 -7.34 44.02 -11.58
N PRO A 254 -7.03 44.61 -12.76
CA PRO A 254 -6.67 46.02 -12.81
C PRO A 254 -7.82 46.74 -12.12
N GLY A 255 -7.47 47.36 -10.98
CA GLY A 255 -8.44 48.10 -10.15
C GLY A 255 -9.43 48.79 -11.04
N ARG A 256 -10.72 48.66 -10.73
CA ARG A 256 -11.77 49.37 -11.42
C ARG A 256 -11.33 50.83 -11.44
N GLY A 257 -10.78 51.23 -12.60
CA GLY A 257 -10.42 52.62 -12.84
C GLY A 257 -11.68 53.41 -12.55
N HIS A 258 -11.61 54.20 -11.50
CA HIS A 258 -12.58 55.22 -11.21
C HIS A 258 -12.72 56.08 -12.48
N VAL A 259 -13.74 55.83 -13.28
CA VAL A 259 -14.11 56.73 -14.41
C VAL A 259 -14.50 58.04 -13.77
N PRO A 260 -13.69 59.10 -13.96
CA PRO A 260 -14.08 60.40 -13.42
C PRO A 260 -15.37 60.80 -14.10
N GLY A 261 -16.39 61.08 -13.30
CA GLY A 261 -17.73 61.46 -13.74
C GLY A 261 -17.69 62.53 -14.82
N HIS A 262 -18.32 62.21 -15.94
CA HIS A 262 -18.58 63.16 -17.00
C HIS A 262 -19.52 64.23 -16.42
N ARG A 263 -18.99 65.45 -16.13
CA ARG A 263 -19.81 66.63 -15.81
C ARG A 263 -20.57 66.99 -17.06
N PRO A 264 -21.88 67.09 -17.00
CA PRO A 264 -22.64 67.63 -18.13
C PRO A 264 -22.29 69.09 -18.35
N SER A 265 -21.97 69.50 -19.60
CA SER A 265 -21.70 70.84 -20.02
C SER A 265 -23.00 71.68 -19.92
N PRO A 266 -22.95 72.96 -19.50
CA PRO A 266 -24.11 73.81 -19.45
C PRO A 266 -24.65 74.15 -20.86
N PRO A 267 -25.97 74.44 -21.04
CA PRO A 267 -26.56 74.68 -22.32
C PRO A 267 -26.05 76.02 -22.90
N ARG A 268 -25.68 75.99 -24.18
CA ARG A 268 -25.31 77.18 -24.95
C ARG A 268 -26.54 78.02 -25.16
N GLN A 269 -26.49 79.29 -24.70
CA GLN A 269 -27.50 80.36 -25.02
C GLN A 269 -27.35 80.76 -26.48
N GLY A 270 -28.42 80.64 -27.25
CA GLY A 270 -28.46 81.07 -28.61
C GLY A 270 -28.53 82.61 -28.70
N PRO A 271 -28.09 83.22 -29.83
CA PRO A 271 -28.09 84.66 -30.00
C PRO A 271 -29.51 85.17 -30.20
N GLY A 272 -29.89 86.11 -29.34
CA GLY A 272 -31.13 86.86 -29.47
C GLY A 272 -31.14 87.73 -30.73
N THR A 273 -32.20 87.61 -31.53
CA THR A 273 -32.58 88.56 -32.58
C THR A 273 -33.39 89.66 -31.93
N GLY A 274 -32.91 90.86 -31.92
CA GLY A 274 -33.69 92.09 -31.62
C GLY A 274 -33.82 92.93 -32.88
N PRO A 275 -34.82 93.85 -32.90
CA PRO A 275 -35.37 94.46 -34.11
C PRO A 275 -34.43 95.40 -34.79
#